data_c3d7a9a4b569381ad5dd3ec4bfed1a8e
#
_entry.id   c3d7a9a4b569381ad5dd3ec4bfed1a8e
#
_cell.length_a   1.000
_cell.length_b   1.000
_cell.length_c   1.000
_cell.angle_alpha   90.00
_cell.angle_beta   90.00
_cell.angle_gamma   90.00
#
_symmetry.space_group_name_H-M   'P 1'
#
loop_
_entity.id
_entity.type
_entity.pdbx_description
1 polymer ?
#
loop_
_entity_poly.entity_id
_entity_poly.type
_entity_poly.pdbx_seq_one_letter_code
_entity_poly.pdbx_strand_id
1 'polypeptide(L)'
;MHRIRQWVQQERLVVKEQKDPRAEMHLLIRYPQGPQGHMFAVVIPKGRDLVAVSSMTRVDVGQQKEMANHMKEDNEAWLEWIHDVRLQLILTSVDWGIHMGHDGEQKVGPLQAFNVSLPVWFDGLTKNEFMHTLRKLWLAKLGIIHEIKFTHGPGVGKPGPVDDWV
;
A
#
# COMPACT_ATOMS: atom_id res chain seq x y z
N MET A 1 -17.40 10.59 -11.14
CA MET A 1 -16.08 10.98 -11.70
C MET A 1 -15.75 12.43 -11.43
N HIS A 2 -16.59 13.33 -11.89
CA HIS A 2 -16.36 14.76 -11.72
C HIS A 2 -16.27 15.19 -10.25
N ARG A 3 -17.08 14.62 -9.38
CA ARG A 3 -17.06 14.93 -7.94
C ARG A 3 -15.74 14.60 -7.28
N ILE A 4 -15.14 13.46 -7.60
CA ILE A 4 -13.87 13.02 -6.98
C ILE A 4 -12.76 14.01 -7.35
N ARG A 5 -12.67 14.41 -8.61
CA ARG A 5 -11.69 15.42 -9.04
C ARG A 5 -11.88 16.73 -8.29
N GLN A 6 -13.11 17.15 -8.10
CA GLN A 6 -13.45 18.35 -7.34
C GLN A 6 -13.00 18.24 -5.88
N TRP A 7 -13.27 17.11 -5.24
CA TRP A 7 -12.87 16.88 -3.84
C TRP A 7 -11.35 16.91 -3.66
N VAL A 8 -10.61 16.24 -4.53
CA VAL A 8 -9.14 16.24 -4.42
C VAL A 8 -8.54 17.61 -4.68
N GLN A 9 -9.15 18.42 -5.55
CA GLN A 9 -8.76 19.81 -5.76
C GLN A 9 -9.04 20.68 -4.54
N GLN A 10 -10.22 20.53 -3.94
CA GLN A 10 -10.60 21.25 -2.72
C GLN A 10 -9.62 20.97 -1.57
N GLU A 11 -9.18 19.73 -1.45
CA GLU A 11 -8.23 19.30 -0.41
C GLU A 11 -6.76 19.51 -0.82
N ARG A 12 -6.51 20.10 -1.97
CA ARG A 12 -5.17 20.42 -2.49
C ARG A 12 -4.27 19.20 -2.62
N LEU A 13 -4.83 18.06 -2.97
CA LEU A 13 -4.06 16.85 -3.25
C LEU A 13 -3.53 16.93 -4.69
N VAL A 14 -2.27 16.55 -4.87
CA VAL A 14 -1.67 16.52 -6.21
C VAL A 14 -2.33 15.41 -7.01
N VAL A 15 -2.87 15.77 -8.19
CA VAL A 15 -3.58 14.84 -9.07
C VAL A 15 -2.80 14.68 -10.37
N LYS A 16 -2.61 13.43 -10.77
CA LYS A 16 -2.14 13.06 -12.09
C LYS A 16 -3.10 12.04 -12.67
N GLU A 17 -3.63 12.27 -13.85
CA GLU A 17 -4.44 11.27 -14.54
C GLU A 17 -3.55 10.29 -15.28
N GLN A 18 -3.91 9.01 -15.23
CA GLN A 18 -3.28 7.97 -16.02
C GLN A 18 -4.25 7.43 -17.07
N LYS A 19 -3.71 7.11 -18.24
CA LYS A 19 -4.46 6.39 -19.26
C LYS A 19 -4.47 4.91 -18.88
N ASP A 20 -5.67 4.39 -18.64
CA ASP A 20 -5.86 2.98 -18.32
C ASP A 20 -7.08 2.48 -19.11
N PRO A 21 -6.86 1.59 -20.10
CA PRO A 21 -7.97 1.09 -20.93
C PRO A 21 -9.00 0.27 -20.14
N ARG A 22 -8.65 -0.19 -18.93
CA ARG A 22 -9.54 -0.97 -18.07
C ARG A 22 -10.33 -0.12 -17.10
N ALA A 23 -10.12 1.19 -17.08
CA ALA A 23 -10.74 2.11 -16.14
C ALA A 23 -11.51 3.21 -16.83
N GLU A 24 -12.62 3.62 -16.21
CA GLU A 24 -13.33 4.86 -16.56
C GLU A 24 -12.56 6.09 -16.04
N MET A 25 -11.87 5.92 -14.93
CA MET A 25 -11.04 6.96 -14.32
C MET A 25 -9.87 6.30 -13.61
N HIS A 26 -8.68 6.87 -13.76
CA HIS A 26 -7.49 6.46 -13.01
C HIS A 26 -6.72 7.72 -12.61
N LEU A 27 -6.80 8.07 -11.33
CA LEU A 27 -6.08 9.21 -10.78
C LEU A 27 -4.96 8.71 -9.86
N LEU A 28 -3.84 9.42 -9.87
CA LEU A 28 -2.81 9.30 -8.84
C LEU A 28 -2.85 10.56 -7.99
N ILE A 29 -3.01 10.40 -6.70
CA ILE A 29 -3.06 11.49 -5.74
C ILE A 29 -2.03 11.29 -4.63
N ARG A 30 -1.66 12.38 -3.99
CA ARG A 30 -0.77 12.36 -2.84
C ARG A 30 -1.56 12.69 -1.58
N TYR A 31 -1.57 11.78 -0.62
CA TYR A 31 -2.26 11.97 0.65
C TYR A 31 -1.36 11.53 1.82
N PRO A 32 -1.33 12.26 2.94
CA PRO A 32 -1.92 13.60 3.12
C PRO A 32 -1.20 14.67 2.29
N GLN A 33 -1.74 15.88 2.30
CA GLN A 33 -1.13 17.02 1.62
C GLN A 33 0.30 17.25 2.13
N GLY A 34 1.21 17.59 1.22
CA GLY A 34 2.59 17.94 1.55
C GLY A 34 3.60 16.88 1.15
N PRO A 35 4.92 17.13 1.40
CA PRO A 35 5.99 16.27 0.92
C PRO A 35 6.04 14.89 1.61
N GLN A 36 5.39 14.76 2.76
CA GLN A 36 5.30 13.50 3.51
C GLN A 36 4.17 12.60 3.00
N GLY A 37 3.37 13.07 2.07
CA GLY A 37 2.25 12.32 1.53
C GLY A 37 2.69 11.10 0.72
N HIS A 38 1.86 10.09 0.72
CA HIS A 38 2.06 8.87 -0.07
C HIS A 38 1.17 8.89 -1.30
N MET A 39 1.60 8.16 -2.33
CA MET A 39 0.83 8.05 -3.57
C MET A 39 -0.28 7.03 -3.43
N PHE A 40 -1.48 7.42 -3.86
CA PHE A 40 -2.66 6.56 -3.92
C PHE A 40 -3.20 6.54 -5.33
N ALA A 41 -3.63 5.36 -5.77
CA ALA A 41 -4.38 5.21 -7.00
C ALA A 41 -5.87 5.25 -6.66
N VAL A 42 -6.61 6.05 -7.42
CA VAL A 42 -8.07 6.19 -7.31
C VAL A 42 -8.65 5.78 -8.65
N VAL A 43 -9.26 4.61 -8.70
CA VAL A 43 -9.66 3.95 -9.96
C VAL A 43 -11.14 3.64 -9.95
N ILE A 44 -11.83 3.99 -11.02
CA ILE A 44 -13.17 3.49 -11.31
C ILE A 44 -13.01 2.45 -12.42
N PRO A 45 -13.10 1.14 -12.12
CA PRO A 45 -12.99 0.11 -13.14
C PRO A 45 -14.18 0.16 -14.09
N LYS A 46 -13.96 -0.17 -15.37
CA LYS A 46 -15.06 -0.26 -16.34
C LYS A 46 -16.08 -1.31 -15.90
N GLY A 47 -17.33 -0.93 -16.01
CA GLY A 47 -18.44 -1.84 -15.69
C GLY A 47 -18.67 -2.07 -14.20
N ARG A 48 -18.04 -1.27 -13.32
CA ARG A 48 -18.22 -1.38 -11.88
C ARG A 48 -18.70 -0.05 -11.30
N ASP A 49 -19.65 -0.12 -10.39
CA ASP A 49 -20.22 1.05 -9.71
C ASP A 49 -19.51 1.31 -8.37
N LEU A 50 -18.18 1.39 -8.44
CA LEU A 50 -17.35 1.64 -7.27
C LEU A 50 -16.08 2.40 -7.65
N VAL A 51 -15.50 3.02 -6.64
CA VAL A 51 -14.14 3.59 -6.68
C VAL A 51 -13.24 2.67 -5.87
N ALA A 52 -12.17 2.19 -6.46
CA ALA A 52 -11.12 1.46 -5.76
C ALA A 52 -9.99 2.42 -5.40
N VAL A 53 -9.69 2.54 -4.11
CA VAL A 53 -8.58 3.35 -3.61
C VAL A 53 -7.51 2.41 -3.12
N SER A 54 -6.28 2.56 -3.59
CA SER A 54 -5.19 1.65 -3.24
C SER A 54 -3.86 2.36 -3.16
N SER A 55 -2.93 1.77 -2.41
CA SER A 55 -1.55 2.24 -2.34
C SER A 55 -0.62 1.05 -2.16
N MET A 56 0.42 0.98 -2.98
CA MET A 56 1.48 -0.02 -2.85
C MET A 56 2.71 0.62 -2.23
N THR A 57 3.39 -0.11 -1.37
CA THR A 57 4.67 0.28 -0.77
C THR A 57 5.72 -0.75 -1.13
N ARG A 58 6.82 -0.29 -1.73
CA ARG A 58 8.01 -1.12 -1.93
C ARG A 58 8.90 -0.99 -0.71
N VAL A 59 9.38 -2.13 -0.21
CA VAL A 59 10.28 -2.16 0.93
C VAL A 59 11.68 -1.75 0.49
N ASP A 60 12.34 -0.93 1.29
CA ASP A 60 13.70 -0.45 1.06
C ASP A 60 14.70 -1.60 0.92
N VAL A 61 15.69 -1.45 0.05
CA VAL A 61 16.69 -2.51 -0.22
C VAL A 61 17.50 -2.86 1.02
N GLY A 62 17.82 -1.88 1.86
CA GLY A 62 18.52 -2.12 3.12
C GLY A 62 17.66 -2.87 4.13
N GLN A 63 16.37 -2.57 4.18
CA GLN A 63 15.43 -3.29 5.04
C GLN A 63 15.23 -4.73 4.57
N GLN A 64 15.14 -4.97 3.26
CA GLN A 64 15.07 -6.34 2.73
C GLN A 64 16.31 -7.16 3.09
N LYS A 65 17.49 -6.52 3.07
CA LYS A 65 18.73 -7.16 3.49
C LYS A 65 18.70 -7.55 4.97
N GLU A 66 18.22 -6.67 5.84
CA GLU A 66 18.06 -6.95 7.26
C GLU A 66 17.03 -8.06 7.50
N MET A 67 15.96 -8.09 6.71
CA MET A 67 14.99 -9.20 6.76
C MET A 67 15.64 -10.54 6.39
N ALA A 68 16.48 -10.56 5.34
CA ALA A 68 17.20 -11.76 4.94
C ALA A 68 18.15 -12.25 6.05
N ASN A 69 18.82 -11.34 6.75
CA ASN A 69 19.65 -11.67 7.90
C ASN A 69 18.80 -12.24 9.06
N HIS A 70 17.66 -11.64 9.36
CA HIS A 70 16.71 -12.10 10.36
C HIS A 70 16.25 -13.53 10.08
N MET A 71 15.93 -13.82 8.82
CA MET A 71 15.54 -15.17 8.39
C MET A 71 16.65 -16.22 8.63
N LYS A 72 17.91 -15.83 8.37
CA LYS A 72 19.05 -16.71 8.56
C LYS A 72 19.36 -16.95 10.04
N GLU A 73 19.27 -15.92 10.85
CA GLU A 73 19.61 -15.97 12.27
C GLU A 73 18.55 -16.71 13.08
N ASP A 74 17.28 -16.45 12.80
CA ASP A 74 16.14 -17.04 13.51
C ASP A 74 14.91 -17.06 12.60
N ASN A 75 14.76 -18.12 11.83
CA ASN A 75 13.64 -18.25 10.89
C ASN A 75 12.28 -18.31 11.61
N GLU A 76 12.23 -18.87 12.81
CA GLU A 76 11.00 -18.94 13.61
C GLU A 76 10.54 -17.54 14.02
N ALA A 77 11.45 -16.71 14.50
CA ALA A 77 11.15 -15.30 14.83
C ALA A 77 10.74 -14.50 13.58
N TRP A 78 11.35 -14.78 12.44
CA TRP A 78 10.95 -14.18 11.17
C TRP A 78 9.51 -14.53 10.80
N LEU A 79 9.13 -15.80 10.91
CA LEU A 79 7.77 -16.25 10.62
C LEU A 79 6.75 -15.64 11.58
N GLU A 80 7.10 -15.48 12.85
CA GLU A 80 6.26 -14.75 13.82
C GLU A 80 6.08 -13.29 13.42
N TRP A 81 7.14 -12.64 13.00
CA TRP A 81 7.09 -11.25 12.56
C TRP A 81 6.15 -11.07 11.35
N ILE A 82 6.27 -11.95 10.35
CA ILE A 82 5.37 -11.91 9.18
C ILE A 82 3.91 -12.20 9.59
N HIS A 83 3.70 -13.11 10.52
CA HIS A 83 2.37 -13.37 11.07
C HIS A 83 1.79 -12.10 11.70
N ASP A 84 2.58 -11.40 12.50
CA ASP A 84 2.16 -10.16 13.15
C ASP A 84 1.83 -9.05 12.13
N VAL A 85 2.60 -8.96 11.06
CA VAL A 85 2.31 -8.03 9.95
C VAL A 85 0.95 -8.34 9.32
N ARG A 86 0.68 -9.60 9.02
CA ARG A 86 -0.63 -10.03 8.48
C ARG A 86 -1.76 -9.72 9.44
N LEU A 87 -1.59 -10.05 10.71
CA LEU A 87 -2.59 -9.82 11.74
C LEU A 87 -2.89 -8.32 11.90
N GLN A 88 -1.84 -7.49 11.91
CA GLN A 88 -2.00 -6.04 11.96
C GLN A 88 -2.80 -5.52 10.77
N LEU A 89 -2.51 -5.97 9.55
CA LEU A 89 -3.26 -5.59 8.36
C LEU A 89 -4.72 -6.03 8.43
N ILE A 90 -4.98 -7.25 8.90
CA ILE A 90 -6.35 -7.75 9.09
C ILE A 90 -7.13 -6.87 10.08
N LEU A 91 -6.49 -6.50 11.19
CA LEU A 91 -7.11 -5.71 12.25
C LEU A 91 -7.40 -4.26 11.84
N THR A 92 -6.73 -3.73 10.81
CA THR A 92 -7.04 -2.40 10.26
C THR A 92 -8.32 -2.38 9.44
N SER A 93 -8.90 -3.53 9.13
CA SER A 93 -10.12 -3.67 8.32
C SER A 93 -9.99 -3.11 6.91
N VAL A 94 -8.81 -3.17 6.33
CA VAL A 94 -8.57 -2.85 4.91
C VAL A 94 -8.30 -4.14 4.13
N ASP A 95 -8.54 -4.10 2.83
CA ASP A 95 -8.06 -5.15 1.94
C ASP A 95 -6.56 -4.99 1.77
N TRP A 96 -5.84 -6.09 1.72
CA TRP A 96 -4.39 -6.05 1.69
C TRP A 96 -3.80 -7.21 0.91
N GLY A 97 -2.55 -7.00 0.47
CA GLY A 97 -1.72 -8.05 -0.09
C GLY A 97 -0.28 -7.83 0.32
N ILE A 98 0.46 -8.90 0.46
CA ILE A 98 1.91 -8.84 0.70
C ILE A 98 2.64 -9.60 -0.40
N HIS A 99 3.81 -9.09 -0.75
CA HIS A 99 4.65 -9.64 -1.79
C HIS A 99 5.96 -10.11 -1.15
N MET A 100 6.17 -11.41 -1.16
CA MET A 100 7.34 -12.03 -0.55
C MET A 100 8.31 -12.47 -1.65
N GLY A 101 9.59 -12.22 -1.44
CA GLY A 101 10.62 -12.72 -2.34
C GLY A 101 10.80 -14.24 -2.23
N HIS A 102 11.60 -14.78 -3.13
CA HIS A 102 11.99 -16.19 -3.14
C HIS A 102 13.50 -16.31 -2.97
N ASP A 103 13.94 -17.33 -2.29
CA ASP A 103 15.36 -17.60 -2.06
C ASP A 103 15.93 -18.72 -2.95
N GLY A 104 15.19 -19.15 -3.96
CA GLY A 104 15.61 -20.21 -4.88
C GLY A 104 15.35 -21.64 -4.40
N GLU A 105 15.01 -21.84 -3.15
CA GLU A 105 14.71 -23.16 -2.55
C GLU A 105 13.25 -23.30 -2.10
N GLN A 106 12.35 -22.53 -2.72
CA GLN A 106 10.92 -22.47 -2.36
C GLN A 106 10.65 -21.92 -0.94
N LYS A 107 11.64 -21.36 -0.29
CA LYS A 107 11.46 -20.66 0.97
C LYS A 107 10.92 -19.26 0.70
N VAL A 108 10.07 -18.79 1.61
CA VAL A 108 9.54 -17.44 1.54
C VAL A 108 10.67 -16.46 1.86
N GLY A 109 11.02 -15.62 0.90
CA GLY A 109 12.05 -14.60 1.05
C GLY A 109 11.57 -13.39 1.85
N PRO A 110 12.34 -12.29 1.83
CA PRO A 110 11.96 -11.08 2.56
C PRO A 110 10.68 -10.47 2.04
N LEU A 111 10.04 -9.65 2.86
CA LEU A 111 8.90 -8.83 2.42
C LEU A 111 9.41 -7.76 1.46
N GLN A 112 8.95 -7.80 0.22
CA GLN A 112 9.40 -6.89 -0.83
C GLN A 112 8.46 -5.72 -1.06
N ALA A 113 7.17 -5.95 -0.89
CA ALA A 113 6.14 -4.94 -1.07
C ALA A 113 4.87 -5.34 -0.32
N PHE A 114 4.03 -4.37 -0.05
CA PHE A 114 2.66 -4.62 0.41
C PHE A 114 1.73 -3.59 -0.18
N ASN A 115 0.47 -3.94 -0.31
CA ASN A 115 -0.56 -3.02 -0.75
C ASN A 115 -1.74 -3.02 0.20
N VAL A 116 -2.42 -1.90 0.24
CA VAL A 116 -3.68 -1.72 0.96
C VAL A 116 -4.69 -1.13 -0.01
N SER A 117 -5.95 -1.55 0.10
CA SER A 117 -7.00 -1.05 -0.77
C SER A 117 -8.36 -1.10 -0.07
N LEU A 118 -9.27 -0.26 -0.53
CA LEU A 118 -10.67 -0.30 -0.13
C LEU A 118 -11.54 0.15 -1.30
N PRO A 119 -12.67 -0.53 -1.52
CA PRO A 119 -13.68 -0.04 -2.44
C PRO A 119 -14.62 0.93 -1.73
N VAL A 120 -15.10 1.92 -2.46
CA VAL A 120 -16.23 2.76 -2.05
C VAL A 120 -17.28 2.64 -3.13
N TRP A 121 -18.40 1.98 -2.83
CA TRP A 121 -19.49 1.82 -3.78
C TRP A 121 -20.22 3.14 -4.00
N PHE A 122 -20.75 3.34 -5.20
CA PHE A 122 -21.33 4.63 -5.60
C PHE A 122 -22.52 5.06 -4.72
N ASP A 123 -23.29 4.12 -4.20
CA ASP A 123 -24.40 4.45 -3.31
C ASP A 123 -23.96 4.97 -1.93
N GLY A 124 -22.72 4.69 -1.52
CA GLY A 124 -22.10 5.22 -0.31
C GLY A 124 -21.05 6.30 -0.57
N LEU A 125 -20.83 6.68 -1.82
CA LEU A 125 -19.76 7.60 -2.19
C LEU A 125 -20.13 9.05 -1.91
N THR A 126 -19.56 9.57 -0.83
CA THR A 126 -19.61 11.00 -0.46
C THR A 126 -18.18 11.48 -0.29
N LYS A 127 -17.98 12.81 -0.24
CA LYS A 127 -16.67 13.38 0.08
C LYS A 127 -16.15 12.83 1.41
N ASN A 128 -17.01 12.75 2.41
CA ASN A 128 -16.65 12.25 3.74
C ASN A 128 -16.14 10.81 3.68
N GLU A 129 -16.89 9.90 3.03
CA GLU A 129 -16.47 8.50 2.89
C GLU A 129 -15.16 8.37 2.10
N PHE A 130 -15.02 9.12 1.03
CA PHE A 130 -13.80 9.12 0.21
C PHE A 130 -12.58 9.58 1.03
N MET A 131 -12.69 10.69 1.75
CA MET A 131 -11.59 11.22 2.56
C MET A 131 -11.26 10.31 3.74
N HIS A 132 -12.26 9.72 4.39
CA HIS A 132 -12.04 8.75 5.46
C HIS A 132 -11.38 7.46 4.94
N THR A 133 -11.72 7.02 3.73
CA THR A 133 -11.07 5.88 3.08
C THR A 133 -9.58 6.14 2.86
N LEU A 134 -9.23 7.31 2.33
CA LEU A 134 -7.82 7.70 2.18
C LEU A 134 -7.08 7.69 3.51
N ARG A 135 -7.67 8.29 4.53
CA ARG A 135 -7.07 8.35 5.87
C ARG A 135 -6.86 6.96 6.46
N LYS A 136 -7.87 6.09 6.34
CA LYS A 136 -7.81 4.72 6.87
C LYS A 136 -6.69 3.92 6.20
N LEU A 137 -6.59 4.00 4.88
CA LEU A 137 -5.53 3.34 4.12
C LEU A 137 -4.15 3.90 4.48
N TRP A 138 -4.03 5.21 4.61
CA TRP A 138 -2.77 5.86 4.99
C TRP A 138 -2.31 5.41 6.37
N LEU A 139 -3.20 5.35 7.37
CA LEU A 139 -2.87 4.90 8.71
C LEU A 139 -2.48 3.41 8.74
N ALA A 140 -3.18 2.56 7.99
CA ALA A 140 -2.83 1.16 7.86
C ALA A 140 -1.42 0.98 7.27
N LYS A 141 -1.12 1.74 6.23
CA LYS A 141 0.18 1.77 5.58
C LYS A 141 1.28 2.25 6.52
N LEU A 142 1.05 3.34 7.25
CA LEU A 142 2.00 3.88 8.24
C LEU A 142 2.33 2.87 9.33
N GLY A 143 1.34 2.12 9.80
CA GLY A 143 1.57 1.10 10.82
C GLY A 143 2.57 0.04 10.38
N ILE A 144 2.46 -0.43 9.15
CA ILE A 144 3.39 -1.41 8.60
C ILE A 144 4.76 -0.79 8.33
N ILE A 145 4.82 0.41 7.78
CA ILE A 145 6.09 1.13 7.56
C ILE A 145 6.83 1.32 8.90
N HIS A 146 6.11 1.71 9.94
CA HIS A 146 6.68 1.89 11.27
C HIS A 146 7.24 0.57 11.82
N GLU A 147 6.48 -0.52 11.69
CA GLU A 147 6.90 -1.85 12.15
C GLU A 147 8.17 -2.33 11.41
N ILE A 148 8.25 -2.12 10.10
CA ILE A 148 9.42 -2.46 9.31
C ILE A 148 10.65 -1.68 9.81
N LYS A 149 10.50 -0.37 10.02
CA LYS A 149 11.59 0.48 10.51
C LYS A 149 12.05 0.06 11.91
N PHE A 150 11.11 -0.23 12.78
CA PHE A 150 11.41 -0.62 14.16
C PHE A 150 12.20 -1.92 14.22
N THR A 151 11.83 -2.92 13.43
CA THR A 151 12.43 -4.24 13.47
C THR A 151 13.65 -4.38 12.54
N HIS A 152 13.63 -3.74 11.38
CA HIS A 152 14.63 -3.93 10.32
C HIS A 152 15.43 -2.65 9.98
N GLY A 153 15.24 -1.59 10.75
CA GLY A 153 16.02 -0.36 10.61
C GLY A 153 15.46 0.63 9.57
N PRO A 154 16.12 1.80 9.47
CA PRO A 154 15.63 2.90 8.65
C PRO A 154 15.78 2.69 7.14
N GLY A 155 16.56 1.70 6.71
CA GLY A 155 16.88 1.51 5.30
C GLY A 155 17.96 2.47 4.80
N VAL A 156 18.19 2.43 3.49
CA VAL A 156 19.23 3.24 2.81
C VAL A 156 18.65 4.30 1.86
N GLY A 157 17.32 4.42 1.82
CA GLY A 157 16.64 5.42 0.98
C GLY A 157 16.42 4.99 -0.47
N LYS A 158 16.53 3.70 -0.77
CA LYS A 158 16.29 3.15 -2.11
C LYS A 158 15.26 2.04 -2.07
N PRO A 159 14.26 2.03 -2.98
CA PRO A 159 13.34 0.92 -3.06
C PRO A 159 14.08 -0.36 -3.44
N GLY A 160 13.71 -1.46 -2.81
CA GLY A 160 14.26 -2.77 -3.09
C GLY A 160 13.64 -3.44 -4.31
N PRO A 161 14.17 -4.59 -4.74
CA PRO A 161 13.58 -5.36 -5.81
C PRO A 161 12.22 -5.92 -5.39
N VAL A 162 11.35 -6.10 -6.36
CA VAL A 162 10.10 -6.84 -6.22
C VAL A 162 10.11 -7.88 -7.31
N ASP A 163 10.10 -9.15 -6.95
CA ASP A 163 10.08 -10.24 -7.90
C ASP A 163 8.80 -10.18 -8.73
N ASP A 164 8.85 -10.71 -9.94
CA ASP A 164 7.73 -10.63 -10.87
C ASP A 164 6.43 -11.12 -10.23
N TRP A 165 5.38 -10.34 -10.46
CA TRP A 165 4.03 -10.71 -10.08
C TRP A 165 3.56 -11.85 -10.99
N VAL A 166 3.53 -13.02 -10.44
CA VAL A 166 3.04 -14.18 -11.16
C VAL A 166 1.56 -14.36 -10.91
#